data_e551503c147d2e26d39267a40030d8f0
#
_entry.id   e551503c147d2e26d39267a40030d8f0
#
_cell.length_a   1.000
_cell.length_b   1.000
_cell.length_c   1.000
_cell.angle_alpha   90.00
_cell.angle_beta   90.00
_cell.angle_gamma   90.00
#
_symmetry.space_group_name_H-M   'P 1'
#
loop_
_entity.id
_entity.type
_entity.pdbx_description
1 polymer ?
#
loop_
_entity_poly.entity_id
_entity_poly.type
_entity_poly.pdbx_seq_one_letter_code
_entity_poly.pdbx_strand_id
1 'polypeptide(L)'
;MTPAARRQAAIEILDHILTGEPAEKALTAWARRSRFAGSKDRAAVRDHVFAALRCLRSYAALGGGGGVGEISDFNTTGRQLMLGALRAEGVDVAEIFNGIGHAPAPLEPAEEAAISTAPQMQPTEALDIPDWLWPAFAASLGDAAEAAARALQQRAPVHLRVNQRKTDRDAALIALSEEGILAEAHPAAGTALSVTEGARKLRNSLAYLTGLVELQDAASQAVIEALPLADGQRVLDYCAGGGGKSLAIAARGNLAVFAHDIAPQRMKDLPARADRAGAAITVLAPNDVAAEAPFDLVLCDAPCSGSGSWRRAPEGKWRLTQARLDDLCQTQAQILHNASQLVAPGGTLAYATCSMLNAENGDQVAAFLAGNPDWQLQQDHGWQVHGGTDGFYVAVLSRFGDD
;
A
#
# COMPACT_ATOMS: atom_id res chain seq x y z
N MET A 1 19.72 18.64 -11.77
CA MET A 1 20.73 17.97 -10.93
C MET A 1 21.42 16.87 -11.72
N THR A 2 22.72 16.63 -11.49
CA THR A 2 23.43 15.45 -12.04
C THR A 2 22.94 14.15 -11.36
N PRO A 3 23.15 12.97 -11.96
CA PRO A 3 22.83 11.69 -11.29
C PRO A 3 23.50 11.58 -9.92
N ALA A 4 24.77 11.93 -9.80
CA ALA A 4 25.51 11.91 -8.53
C ALA A 4 24.92 12.87 -7.48
N ALA A 5 24.55 14.09 -7.85
CA ALA A 5 23.91 15.04 -6.95
C ALA A 5 22.52 14.57 -6.46
N ARG A 6 21.77 13.78 -7.25
CA ARG A 6 20.53 13.15 -6.80
C ARG A 6 20.78 12.06 -5.77
N ARG A 7 21.87 11.28 -5.94
CA ARG A 7 22.28 10.27 -4.94
C ARG A 7 22.72 10.92 -3.65
N GLN A 8 23.49 12.04 -3.71
CA GLN A 8 23.84 12.81 -2.52
C GLN A 8 22.61 13.31 -1.76
N ALA A 9 21.62 13.85 -2.47
CA ALA A 9 20.36 14.26 -1.84
C ALA A 9 19.61 13.09 -1.19
N ALA A 10 19.63 11.91 -1.83
CA ALA A 10 19.03 10.71 -1.25
C ALA A 10 19.78 10.23 0.01
N ILE A 11 21.11 10.32 0.05
CA ILE A 11 21.94 10.04 1.24
C ILE A 11 21.48 10.90 2.42
N GLU A 12 21.42 12.22 2.24
CA GLU A 12 21.02 13.16 3.29
C GLU A 12 19.61 12.89 3.83
N ILE A 13 18.67 12.57 2.93
CA ILE A 13 17.28 12.25 3.31
C ILE A 13 17.22 10.93 4.09
N LEU A 14 17.97 9.91 3.64
CA LEU A 14 18.01 8.61 4.31
C LEU A 14 18.61 8.73 5.71
N ASP A 15 19.65 9.55 5.91
CA ASP A 15 20.21 9.79 7.24
C ASP A 15 19.15 10.35 8.20
N HIS A 16 18.30 11.28 7.75
CA HIS A 16 17.16 11.76 8.54
C HIS A 16 16.12 10.66 8.82
N ILE A 17 15.83 9.79 7.84
CA ILE A 17 14.86 8.70 8.04
C ILE A 17 15.38 7.67 9.03
N LEU A 18 16.67 7.34 8.97
CA LEU A 18 17.33 6.41 9.89
C LEU A 18 17.34 6.92 11.34
N THR A 19 17.26 8.24 11.56
CA THR A 19 17.06 8.80 12.91
C THR A 19 15.57 8.83 13.34
N GLY A 20 14.66 8.23 12.58
CA GLY A 20 13.24 8.10 12.92
C GLY A 20 12.31 9.14 12.28
N GLU A 21 12.81 10.08 11.44
CA GLU A 21 11.93 11.00 10.73
C GLU A 21 11.10 10.26 9.67
N PRO A 22 9.75 10.49 9.56
CA PRO A 22 8.93 9.89 8.52
C PRO A 22 9.42 10.25 7.11
N ALA A 23 9.50 9.26 6.20
CA ALA A 23 10.07 9.41 4.87
C ALA A 23 9.40 10.52 4.05
N GLU A 24 8.07 10.62 4.07
CA GLU A 24 7.34 11.67 3.35
C GLU A 24 7.62 13.07 3.94
N LYS A 25 7.82 13.16 5.25
CA LYS A 25 8.18 14.42 5.92
C LYS A 25 9.59 14.85 5.53
N ALA A 26 10.57 13.94 5.58
CA ALA A 26 11.96 14.19 5.19
C ALA A 26 12.05 14.62 3.71
N LEU A 27 11.37 13.91 2.80
CA LEU A 27 11.29 14.24 1.37
C LEU A 27 10.64 15.62 1.13
N THR A 28 9.55 15.93 1.84
CA THR A 28 8.87 17.22 1.72
C THR A 28 9.75 18.37 2.25
N ALA A 29 10.43 18.18 3.37
CA ALA A 29 11.35 19.14 3.94
C ALA A 29 12.53 19.42 2.99
N TRP A 30 13.11 18.36 2.42
CA TRP A 30 14.15 18.50 1.40
C TRP A 30 13.65 19.26 0.17
N ALA A 31 12.48 18.90 -0.38
CA ALA A 31 11.94 19.56 -1.57
C ALA A 31 11.65 21.06 -1.36
N ARG A 32 11.25 21.46 -0.15
CA ARG A 32 11.04 22.88 0.21
C ARG A 32 12.35 23.68 0.26
N ARG A 33 13.42 23.08 0.78
CA ARG A 33 14.76 23.68 0.85
C ARG A 33 15.45 23.71 -0.52
N SER A 34 15.22 22.70 -1.36
CA SER A 34 15.88 22.50 -2.64
C SER A 34 15.04 23.04 -3.80
N ARG A 35 14.76 24.37 -3.80
CA ARG A 35 13.92 25.00 -4.85
C ARG A 35 14.49 24.90 -6.25
N PHE A 36 15.80 24.72 -6.39
CA PHE A 36 16.50 24.49 -7.64
C PHE A 36 16.21 23.13 -8.29
N ALA A 37 15.73 22.14 -7.50
CA ALA A 37 15.40 20.82 -7.99
C ALA A 37 14.07 20.84 -8.75
N GLY A 38 14.12 20.54 -10.05
CA GLY A 38 12.94 20.39 -10.89
C GLY A 38 12.11 19.17 -10.54
N SER A 39 10.92 19.03 -11.13
CA SER A 39 10.01 17.91 -10.88
C SER A 39 10.65 16.55 -11.20
N LYS A 40 11.45 16.45 -12.26
CA LYS A 40 12.18 15.23 -12.62
C LYS A 40 13.24 14.87 -11.59
N ASP A 41 13.96 15.86 -11.04
CA ASP A 41 14.97 15.64 -10.01
C ASP A 41 14.32 15.18 -8.71
N ARG A 42 13.24 15.82 -8.27
CA ARG A 42 12.49 15.44 -7.07
C ARG A 42 11.94 14.02 -7.17
N ALA A 43 11.43 13.65 -8.35
CA ALA A 43 10.96 12.29 -8.60
C ALA A 43 12.10 11.26 -8.52
N ALA A 44 13.27 11.56 -9.10
CA ALA A 44 14.42 10.66 -9.06
C ALA A 44 14.97 10.49 -7.64
N VAL A 45 15.10 11.58 -6.88
CA VAL A 45 15.51 11.51 -5.45
C VAL A 45 14.54 10.67 -4.63
N ARG A 46 13.22 10.89 -4.81
CA ARG A 46 12.18 10.08 -4.18
C ARG A 46 12.30 8.61 -4.55
N ASP A 47 12.51 8.30 -5.83
CA ASP A 47 12.67 6.92 -6.31
C ASP A 47 13.87 6.24 -5.65
N HIS A 48 15.03 6.94 -5.49
CA HIS A 48 16.20 6.42 -4.79
C HIS A 48 15.94 6.15 -3.30
N VAL A 49 15.29 7.09 -2.60
CA VAL A 49 14.95 6.93 -1.18
C VAL A 49 14.01 5.73 -0.97
N PHE A 50 12.94 5.63 -1.77
CA PHE A 50 12.00 4.51 -1.62
C PHE A 50 12.59 3.17 -2.07
N ALA A 51 13.51 3.15 -3.05
CA ALA A 51 14.25 1.94 -3.42
C ALA A 51 15.11 1.45 -2.24
N ALA A 52 15.85 2.36 -1.60
CA ALA A 52 16.64 2.03 -0.42
C ALA A 52 15.79 1.52 0.75
N LEU A 53 14.62 2.12 0.98
CA LEU A 53 13.71 1.63 2.03
C LEU A 53 13.10 0.27 1.72
N ARG A 54 12.88 -0.10 0.44
CA ARG A 54 12.43 -1.45 0.09
C ARG A 54 13.50 -2.49 0.33
N CYS A 55 14.75 -2.14 0.05
CA CYS A 55 15.93 -3.01 0.09
C CYS A 55 16.89 -2.61 1.22
N LEU A 56 16.36 -2.22 2.40
CA LEU A 56 17.12 -1.59 3.46
C LEU A 56 18.25 -2.49 3.98
N ARG A 57 17.96 -3.77 4.26
CA ARG A 57 18.94 -4.73 4.79
C ARG A 57 19.95 -5.16 3.71
N SER A 58 19.45 -5.53 2.55
CA SER A 58 20.29 -5.98 1.44
C SER A 58 21.23 -4.85 0.96
N TYR A 59 20.75 -3.60 0.87
CA TYR A 59 21.60 -2.46 0.51
C TYR A 59 22.56 -2.10 1.63
N ALA A 60 22.17 -2.19 2.89
CA ALA A 60 23.09 -2.00 4.01
C ALA A 60 24.25 -3.01 3.94
N ALA A 61 23.96 -4.29 3.80
CA ALA A 61 24.96 -5.34 3.67
C ALA A 61 25.88 -5.14 2.45
N LEU A 62 25.32 -4.82 1.28
CA LEU A 62 26.08 -4.51 0.07
C LEU A 62 26.96 -3.26 0.21
N GLY A 63 26.57 -2.30 1.00
CA GLY A 63 27.30 -1.05 1.25
C GLY A 63 28.27 -1.11 2.40
N GLY A 64 28.52 -2.29 2.98
CA GLY A 64 29.45 -2.48 4.10
C GLY A 64 28.90 -2.03 5.47
N GLY A 65 27.59 -1.81 5.56
CA GLY A 65 26.87 -1.58 6.81
C GLY A 65 26.22 -2.89 7.31
N GLY A 66 25.46 -2.78 8.39
CA GLY A 66 24.67 -3.88 8.96
C GLY A 66 23.43 -3.39 9.65
N GLY A 67 22.56 -4.29 10.04
CA GLY A 67 21.39 -3.94 10.84
C GLY A 67 20.44 -5.12 11.01
N VAL A 68 19.86 -5.19 12.19
CA VAL A 68 18.84 -6.17 12.55
C VAL A 68 17.74 -5.44 13.33
N GLY A 69 16.49 -5.83 13.12
CA GLY A 69 15.39 -5.30 13.94
C GLY A 69 14.66 -4.10 13.35
N GLU A 70 14.38 -3.12 14.18
CA GLU A 70 13.68 -1.88 13.83
C GLU A 70 14.60 -0.89 13.09
N ILE A 71 13.99 0.10 12.40
CA ILE A 71 14.75 1.06 11.60
C ILE A 71 15.76 1.85 12.42
N SER A 72 15.49 2.10 13.71
CA SER A 72 16.39 2.78 14.65
C SER A 72 17.61 1.97 15.06
N ASP A 73 17.57 0.66 14.86
CA ASP A 73 18.61 -0.27 15.29
C ASP A 73 19.61 -0.58 14.16
N PHE A 74 19.38 -0.01 12.98
CA PHE A 74 20.27 -0.21 11.85
C PHE A 74 21.60 0.54 12.04
N ASN A 75 22.68 -0.22 12.13
CA ASN A 75 24.04 0.32 12.10
C ASN A 75 24.44 0.56 10.63
N THR A 76 23.75 1.49 9.98
CA THR A 76 24.00 1.88 8.60
C THR A 76 23.74 3.38 8.41
N THR A 77 24.25 3.92 7.32
CA THR A 77 24.10 5.32 6.93
C THR A 77 23.43 5.42 5.55
N GLY A 78 22.85 6.57 5.24
CA GLY A 78 22.33 6.84 3.90
C GLY A 78 23.40 6.66 2.82
N ARG A 79 24.66 6.97 3.15
CA ARG A 79 25.81 6.76 2.26
C ARG A 79 26.02 5.28 1.95
N GLN A 80 26.04 4.42 2.97
CA GLN A 80 26.17 2.96 2.79
C GLN A 80 24.98 2.38 2.01
N LEU A 81 23.76 2.85 2.27
CA LEU A 81 22.58 2.43 1.53
C LEU A 81 22.69 2.79 0.05
N MET A 82 23.15 3.99 -0.29
CA MET A 82 23.33 4.39 -1.69
C MET A 82 24.50 3.65 -2.36
N LEU A 83 25.54 3.34 -1.62
CA LEU A 83 26.64 2.50 -2.08
C LEU A 83 26.16 1.08 -2.41
N GLY A 84 25.38 0.48 -1.51
CA GLY A 84 24.76 -0.82 -1.73
C GLY A 84 23.79 -0.83 -2.90
N ALA A 85 23.00 0.24 -3.06
CA ALA A 85 22.10 0.39 -4.20
C ALA A 85 22.83 0.41 -5.53
N LEU A 86 23.96 1.14 -5.67
CA LEU A 86 24.76 1.18 -6.89
C LEU A 86 25.33 -0.19 -7.22
N ARG A 87 25.82 -0.92 -6.20
CA ARG A 87 26.32 -2.29 -6.38
C ARG A 87 25.22 -3.25 -6.85
N ALA A 88 24.04 -3.16 -6.28
CA ALA A 88 22.88 -3.96 -6.70
C ALA A 88 22.44 -3.63 -8.13
N GLU A 89 22.58 -2.37 -8.54
CA GLU A 89 22.28 -1.90 -9.90
C GLU A 89 23.39 -2.20 -10.91
N GLY A 90 24.57 -2.65 -10.47
CA GLY A 90 25.74 -2.88 -11.32
C GLY A 90 26.36 -1.58 -11.88
N VAL A 91 26.13 -0.44 -11.20
CA VAL A 91 26.68 0.86 -11.60
C VAL A 91 28.07 1.02 -11.00
N ASP A 92 29.01 1.56 -11.80
CA ASP A 92 30.34 1.90 -11.29
C ASP A 92 30.24 2.97 -10.20
N VAL A 93 30.65 2.59 -9.00
CA VAL A 93 30.59 3.47 -7.83
C VAL A 93 31.42 4.73 -8.03
N ALA A 94 32.58 4.63 -8.69
CA ALA A 94 33.47 5.77 -8.91
C ALA A 94 32.86 6.86 -9.82
N GLU A 95 31.93 6.51 -10.71
CA GLU A 95 31.21 7.49 -11.52
C GLU A 95 30.30 8.40 -10.67
N ILE A 96 29.80 7.89 -9.55
CA ILE A 96 28.86 8.59 -8.67
C ILE A 96 29.57 9.19 -7.45
N PHE A 97 30.44 8.43 -6.79
CA PHE A 97 31.18 8.84 -5.59
C PHE A 97 32.53 9.46 -5.99
N ASN A 98 32.51 10.60 -6.67
CA ASN A 98 33.67 11.26 -7.26
C ASN A 98 34.00 12.63 -6.66
N GLY A 99 33.17 13.16 -5.75
CA GLY A 99 33.37 14.44 -5.09
C GLY A 99 33.24 15.68 -6.00
N ILE A 100 32.80 15.51 -7.26
CA ILE A 100 32.73 16.63 -8.22
C ILE A 100 31.43 17.40 -8.03
N GLY A 101 31.54 18.69 -7.70
CA GLY A 101 30.37 19.55 -7.48
C GLY A 101 29.54 19.12 -6.27
N HIS A 102 28.32 18.62 -6.51
CA HIS A 102 27.42 18.12 -5.48
C HIS A 102 27.34 16.59 -5.43
N ALA A 103 28.35 15.91 -5.95
CA ALA A 103 28.45 14.44 -5.86
C ALA A 103 28.87 14.01 -4.45
N PRO A 104 28.53 12.79 -4.01
CA PRO A 104 29.12 12.23 -2.81
C PRO A 104 30.65 12.21 -2.87
N ALA A 105 31.32 12.39 -1.74
CA ALA A 105 32.77 12.30 -1.65
C ALA A 105 33.28 10.93 -2.18
N PRO A 106 34.50 10.85 -2.73
CA PRO A 106 35.11 9.58 -3.10
C PRO A 106 35.10 8.59 -1.94
N LEU A 107 35.22 7.31 -2.23
CA LEU A 107 35.26 6.27 -1.20
C LEU A 107 36.50 6.44 -0.33
N GLU A 108 36.33 6.18 0.96
CA GLU A 108 37.45 6.03 1.88
C GLU A 108 38.02 4.59 1.76
N PRO A 109 39.31 4.37 2.08
CA PRO A 109 39.93 3.04 2.00
C PRO A 109 39.17 1.95 2.78
N ALA A 110 38.54 2.31 3.89
CA ALA A 110 37.70 1.39 4.67
C ALA A 110 36.42 0.99 3.94
N GLU A 111 35.79 1.91 3.21
CA GLU A 111 34.62 1.64 2.38
C GLU A 111 35.00 0.77 1.18
N GLU A 112 36.12 1.08 0.50
CA GLU A 112 36.64 0.26 -0.60
C GLU A 112 36.90 -1.17 -0.13
N ALA A 113 37.54 -1.36 1.02
CA ALA A 113 37.78 -2.66 1.61
C ALA A 113 36.47 -3.41 1.93
N ALA A 114 35.50 -2.70 2.53
CA ALA A 114 34.20 -3.29 2.90
C ALA A 114 33.41 -3.79 1.68
N ILE A 115 33.50 -3.09 0.55
CA ILE A 115 32.78 -3.47 -0.67
C ILE A 115 33.59 -4.32 -1.64
N SER A 116 34.88 -4.60 -1.37
CA SER A 116 35.74 -5.40 -2.25
C SER A 116 35.27 -6.85 -2.40
N THR A 117 34.55 -7.37 -1.44
CA THR A 117 33.99 -8.72 -1.44
C THR A 117 32.47 -8.68 -1.42
N ALA A 118 31.84 -9.75 -1.94
CA ALA A 118 30.41 -9.94 -1.81
C ALA A 118 30.07 -10.24 -0.34
N PRO A 119 29.10 -9.55 0.29
CA PRO A 119 28.71 -9.84 1.66
C PRO A 119 28.03 -11.20 1.75
N GLN A 120 28.26 -11.90 2.86
CA GLN A 120 27.47 -13.08 3.22
C GLN A 120 26.19 -12.61 3.90
N MET A 121 25.07 -12.62 3.18
CA MET A 121 23.75 -12.22 3.71
C MET A 121 23.03 -13.43 4.29
N GLN A 122 22.35 -13.22 5.42
CA GLN A 122 21.32 -14.18 5.86
C GLN A 122 20.14 -14.18 4.86
N PRO A 123 19.37 -15.28 4.75
CA PRO A 123 18.23 -15.34 3.83
C PRO A 123 17.23 -14.17 4.01
N THR A 124 16.92 -13.82 5.25
CA THR A 124 16.01 -12.70 5.58
C THR A 124 16.58 -11.33 5.22
N GLU A 125 17.90 -11.16 5.29
CA GLU A 125 18.56 -9.93 4.82
C GLU A 125 18.46 -9.80 3.29
N ALA A 126 18.72 -10.89 2.57
CA ALA A 126 18.61 -10.92 1.10
C ALA A 126 17.15 -10.69 0.62
N LEU A 127 16.17 -11.02 1.44
CA LEU A 127 14.74 -10.84 1.18
C LEU A 127 14.19 -9.53 1.77
N ASP A 128 14.99 -8.77 2.49
CA ASP A 128 14.58 -7.52 3.14
C ASP A 128 13.33 -7.67 4.03
N ILE A 129 13.26 -8.76 4.79
CA ILE A 129 12.20 -9.01 5.79
C ILE A 129 12.83 -9.00 7.19
N PRO A 130 12.21 -8.36 8.21
CA PRO A 130 12.68 -8.45 9.60
C PRO A 130 12.71 -9.91 10.10
N ASP A 131 13.76 -10.29 10.83
CA ASP A 131 13.94 -11.68 11.30
C ASP A 131 12.79 -12.17 12.17
N TRP A 132 12.32 -11.31 13.08
CA TRP A 132 11.19 -11.63 13.96
C TRP A 132 9.89 -11.91 13.20
N LEU A 133 9.71 -11.28 12.04
CA LEU A 133 8.49 -11.37 11.24
C LEU A 133 8.50 -12.56 10.28
N TRP A 134 9.69 -13.00 9.86
CA TRP A 134 9.84 -14.05 8.85
C TRP A 134 9.06 -15.34 9.16
N PRO A 135 9.06 -15.88 10.41
CA PRO A 135 8.29 -17.08 10.71
C PRO A 135 6.79 -16.93 10.44
N ALA A 136 6.18 -15.82 10.87
CA ALA A 136 4.76 -15.53 10.64
C ALA A 136 4.47 -15.28 9.16
N PHE A 137 5.36 -14.56 8.47
CA PHE A 137 5.25 -14.26 7.03
C PHE A 137 5.34 -15.56 6.20
N ALA A 138 6.31 -16.43 6.51
CA ALA A 138 6.49 -17.70 5.83
C ALA A 138 5.33 -18.67 6.12
N ALA A 139 4.84 -18.74 7.36
CA ALA A 139 3.69 -19.56 7.71
C ALA A 139 2.40 -19.11 6.99
N SER A 140 2.24 -17.80 6.79
CA SER A 140 1.07 -17.24 6.10
C SER A 140 1.06 -17.49 4.59
N LEU A 141 2.24 -17.57 3.96
CA LEU A 141 2.38 -17.61 2.50
C LEU A 141 2.87 -18.94 1.95
N GLY A 142 3.37 -19.83 2.82
CA GLY A 142 3.93 -21.12 2.42
C GLY A 142 5.02 -20.97 1.37
N ASP A 143 4.96 -21.77 0.32
CA ASP A 143 5.93 -21.77 -0.79
C ASP A 143 6.02 -20.44 -1.55
N ALA A 144 5.02 -19.56 -1.43
CA ALA A 144 5.01 -18.25 -2.06
C ALA A 144 5.75 -17.17 -1.27
N ALA A 145 6.21 -17.44 -0.04
CA ALA A 145 6.81 -16.44 0.85
C ALA A 145 8.04 -15.74 0.25
N GLU A 146 8.96 -16.51 -0.34
CA GLU A 146 10.15 -15.93 -0.97
C GLU A 146 9.79 -15.08 -2.18
N ALA A 147 8.89 -15.54 -3.04
CA ALA A 147 8.43 -14.80 -4.22
C ALA A 147 7.73 -13.48 -3.80
N ALA A 148 6.92 -13.52 -2.74
CA ALA A 148 6.27 -12.35 -2.19
C ALA A 148 7.28 -11.35 -1.61
N ALA A 149 8.27 -11.81 -0.84
CA ALA A 149 9.33 -10.96 -0.29
C ALA A 149 10.14 -10.28 -1.39
N ARG A 150 10.53 -11.00 -2.44
CA ARG A 150 11.22 -10.42 -3.62
C ARG A 150 10.35 -9.41 -4.37
N ALA A 151 9.05 -9.65 -4.48
CA ALA A 151 8.13 -8.69 -5.08
C ALA A 151 8.02 -7.40 -4.24
N LEU A 152 8.13 -7.48 -2.92
CA LEU A 152 8.15 -6.31 -2.02
C LEU A 152 9.40 -5.43 -2.17
N GLN A 153 10.49 -5.95 -2.70
CA GLN A 153 11.70 -5.18 -3.03
C GLN A 153 11.51 -4.31 -4.28
N GLN A 154 10.50 -4.62 -5.10
CA GLN A 154 10.25 -3.92 -6.35
C GLN A 154 9.28 -2.76 -6.17
N ARG A 155 9.32 -1.81 -7.11
CA ARG A 155 8.32 -0.75 -7.17
C ARG A 155 6.95 -1.34 -7.52
N ALA A 156 5.90 -0.89 -6.81
CA ALA A 156 4.54 -1.28 -7.15
C ALA A 156 4.12 -0.76 -8.54
N PRO A 157 3.40 -1.55 -9.32
CA PRO A 157 2.76 -1.08 -10.54
C PRO A 157 1.72 0.01 -10.23
N VAL A 158 1.38 0.79 -11.23
CA VAL A 158 0.31 1.79 -11.13
C VAL A 158 -0.97 1.20 -11.71
N HIS A 159 -1.98 1.03 -10.86
CA HIS A 159 -3.28 0.56 -11.30
C HIS A 159 -4.33 1.67 -11.27
N LEU A 160 -5.26 1.58 -12.19
CA LEU A 160 -6.43 2.46 -12.29
C LEU A 160 -7.69 1.62 -12.17
N ARG A 161 -8.69 2.17 -11.52
CA ARG A 161 -10.05 1.68 -11.58
C ARG A 161 -10.84 2.50 -12.58
N VAL A 162 -11.46 1.84 -13.54
CA VAL A 162 -12.43 2.45 -14.46
C VAL A 162 -13.72 2.74 -13.70
N ASN A 163 -14.23 3.95 -13.87
CA ASN A 163 -15.50 4.37 -13.27
C ASN A 163 -16.68 3.94 -14.17
N GLN A 164 -17.28 2.83 -13.87
CA GLN A 164 -18.39 2.24 -14.64
C GLN A 164 -19.67 3.12 -14.66
N ARG A 165 -19.75 4.17 -13.82
CA ARG A 165 -20.84 5.16 -13.91
C ARG A 165 -20.67 6.12 -15.09
N LYS A 166 -19.47 6.24 -15.64
CA LYS A 166 -19.12 7.25 -16.67
C LYS A 166 -18.59 6.66 -17.96
N THR A 167 -17.98 5.48 -17.89
CA THR A 167 -17.30 4.89 -19.06
C THR A 167 -17.13 3.39 -18.85
N ASP A 168 -16.81 2.69 -19.91
CA ASP A 168 -16.34 1.31 -19.90
C ASP A 168 -14.81 1.25 -20.01
N ARG A 169 -14.27 0.03 -19.94
CA ARG A 169 -12.83 -0.20 -19.93
C ARG A 169 -12.17 0.18 -21.26
N ASP A 170 -12.82 -0.11 -22.38
CA ASP A 170 -12.25 0.14 -23.70
C ASP A 170 -12.22 1.64 -24.01
N ALA A 171 -13.29 2.36 -23.70
CA ALA A 171 -13.33 3.82 -23.83
C ALA A 171 -12.33 4.51 -22.89
N ALA A 172 -12.12 4.00 -21.68
CA ALA A 172 -11.11 4.52 -20.75
C ALA A 172 -9.69 4.30 -21.29
N LEU A 173 -9.37 3.16 -21.89
CA LEU A 173 -8.09 2.88 -22.53
C LEU A 173 -7.81 3.85 -23.69
N ILE A 174 -8.81 4.11 -24.52
CA ILE A 174 -8.71 5.08 -25.63
C ILE A 174 -8.43 6.47 -25.08
N ALA A 175 -9.22 6.95 -24.11
CA ALA A 175 -9.03 8.28 -23.52
C ALA A 175 -7.65 8.47 -22.87
N LEU A 176 -7.12 7.45 -22.19
CA LEU A 176 -5.78 7.47 -21.62
C LEU A 176 -4.70 7.53 -22.71
N SER A 177 -4.86 6.72 -23.78
CA SER A 177 -3.92 6.65 -24.90
C SER A 177 -3.80 8.00 -25.64
N GLU A 178 -4.91 8.70 -25.85
CA GLU A 178 -4.93 10.04 -26.47
C GLU A 178 -4.09 11.08 -25.68
N GLU A 179 -3.95 10.86 -24.37
CA GLU A 179 -3.11 11.71 -23.49
C GLU A 179 -1.67 11.17 -23.33
N GLY A 180 -1.33 10.09 -24.07
CA GLY A 180 -0.02 9.43 -24.02
C GLY A 180 0.23 8.72 -22.68
N ILE A 181 -0.82 8.10 -22.16
CA ILE A 181 -0.80 7.18 -21.03
C ILE A 181 -1.22 5.81 -21.56
N LEU A 182 -0.26 4.87 -21.63
CA LEU A 182 -0.56 3.52 -22.08
C LEU A 182 -0.93 2.66 -20.89
N ALA A 183 -2.00 1.89 -21.04
CA ALA A 183 -2.48 0.97 -20.04
C ALA A 183 -3.06 -0.27 -20.70
N GLU A 184 -3.17 -1.34 -19.94
CA GLU A 184 -3.76 -2.61 -20.36
C GLU A 184 -4.72 -3.12 -19.29
N ALA A 185 -5.64 -4.01 -19.67
CA ALA A 185 -6.56 -4.66 -18.75
C ALA A 185 -5.79 -5.52 -17.74
N HIS A 186 -6.10 -5.38 -16.44
CA HIS A 186 -5.55 -6.24 -15.42
C HIS A 186 -6.54 -7.35 -15.03
N PRO A 187 -6.10 -8.63 -14.95
CA PRO A 187 -7.02 -9.76 -14.76
C PRO A 187 -7.66 -9.85 -13.37
N ALA A 188 -7.11 -9.18 -12.36
CA ALA A 188 -7.60 -9.27 -10.99
C ALA A 188 -9.00 -8.67 -10.79
N ALA A 189 -9.41 -7.70 -11.60
CA ALA A 189 -10.74 -7.10 -11.52
C ALA A 189 -11.20 -6.58 -12.89
N GLY A 190 -12.49 -6.66 -13.18
CA GLY A 190 -13.07 -6.22 -14.46
C GLY A 190 -12.95 -4.72 -14.71
N THR A 191 -12.76 -3.92 -13.65
CA THR A 191 -12.52 -2.47 -13.72
C THR A 191 -11.04 -2.07 -13.71
N ALA A 192 -10.13 -3.04 -13.54
CA ALA A 192 -8.72 -2.75 -13.33
C ALA A 192 -7.94 -2.57 -14.64
N LEU A 193 -7.10 -1.52 -14.65
CA LEU A 193 -6.10 -1.28 -15.67
C LEU A 193 -4.71 -1.18 -15.04
N SER A 194 -3.69 -1.74 -15.70
CA SER A 194 -2.27 -1.54 -15.38
C SER A 194 -1.69 -0.47 -16.29
N VAL A 195 -1.13 0.59 -15.74
CA VAL A 195 -0.43 1.62 -16.53
C VAL A 195 0.96 1.12 -16.86
N THR A 196 1.25 0.99 -18.16
CA THR A 196 2.55 0.55 -18.69
C THR A 196 3.48 1.72 -18.98
N GLU A 197 2.91 2.84 -19.48
CA GLU A 197 3.66 4.06 -19.77
C GLU A 197 2.90 5.31 -19.37
N GLY A 198 3.63 6.43 -19.17
CA GLY A 198 3.02 7.74 -18.94
C GLY A 198 2.43 7.97 -17.54
N ALA A 199 2.64 7.08 -16.56
CA ALA A 199 2.04 7.17 -15.22
C ALA A 199 2.20 8.55 -14.53
N ARG A 200 3.28 9.28 -14.82
CA ARG A 200 3.50 10.62 -14.25
C ARG A 200 2.54 11.70 -14.77
N LYS A 201 1.91 11.48 -15.94
CA LYS A 201 0.94 12.39 -16.54
C LYS A 201 -0.45 12.24 -15.93
N LEU A 202 -0.73 11.07 -15.32
CA LEU A 202 -2.06 10.63 -14.93
C LEU A 202 -2.85 11.67 -14.12
N ARG A 203 -2.25 12.22 -13.06
CA ARG A 203 -2.94 13.17 -12.16
C ARG A 203 -3.39 14.47 -12.84
N ASN A 204 -2.81 14.77 -14.00
CA ASN A 204 -3.13 15.95 -14.81
C ASN A 204 -3.92 15.57 -16.08
N SER A 205 -4.20 14.30 -16.31
CA SER A 205 -4.97 13.84 -17.45
C SER A 205 -6.45 14.17 -17.32
N LEU A 206 -7.12 14.42 -18.43
CA LEU A 206 -8.57 14.61 -18.45
C LEU A 206 -9.29 13.37 -17.94
N ALA A 207 -8.82 12.17 -18.31
CA ALA A 207 -9.39 10.91 -17.84
C ALA A 207 -9.46 10.85 -16.30
N TYR A 208 -8.42 11.33 -15.59
CA TYR A 208 -8.42 11.39 -14.14
C TYR A 208 -9.23 12.57 -13.61
N LEU A 209 -9.04 13.77 -14.17
CA LEU A 209 -9.68 15.00 -13.68
C LEU A 209 -11.20 15.00 -13.87
N THR A 210 -11.71 14.32 -14.89
CA THR A 210 -13.15 14.16 -15.13
C THR A 210 -13.74 12.93 -14.46
N GLY A 211 -12.90 12.11 -13.81
CA GLY A 211 -13.33 10.94 -13.05
C GLY A 211 -13.73 9.73 -13.90
N LEU A 212 -13.19 9.59 -15.11
CA LEU A 212 -13.30 8.35 -15.88
C LEU A 212 -12.49 7.22 -15.23
N VAL A 213 -11.37 7.58 -14.61
CA VAL A 213 -10.53 6.64 -13.88
C VAL A 213 -10.14 7.18 -12.51
N GLU A 214 -9.85 6.25 -11.58
CA GLU A 214 -9.36 6.55 -10.23
C GLU A 214 -8.12 5.71 -9.94
N LEU A 215 -7.15 6.28 -9.19
CA LEU A 215 -5.99 5.53 -8.70
C LEU A 215 -6.43 4.55 -7.60
N GLN A 216 -6.37 3.25 -7.89
CA GLN A 216 -6.64 2.20 -6.93
C GLN A 216 -5.94 0.90 -7.34
N ASP A 217 -5.32 0.20 -6.40
CA ASP A 217 -4.71 -1.10 -6.67
C ASP A 217 -5.74 -2.13 -7.17
N ALA A 218 -5.30 -3.03 -8.05
CA ALA A 218 -6.20 -4.00 -8.68
C ALA A 218 -6.78 -5.00 -7.66
N ALA A 219 -6.03 -5.43 -6.63
CA ALA A 219 -6.58 -6.28 -5.59
C ALA A 219 -7.60 -5.52 -4.70
N SER A 220 -7.37 -4.23 -4.42
CA SER A 220 -8.35 -3.40 -3.72
C SER A 220 -9.66 -3.25 -4.48
N GLN A 221 -9.63 -3.31 -5.83
CA GLN A 221 -10.82 -3.34 -6.68
C GLN A 221 -11.50 -4.71 -6.62
N ALA A 222 -10.70 -5.79 -6.69
CA ALA A 222 -11.17 -7.16 -6.63
C ALA A 222 -11.88 -7.48 -5.30
N VAL A 223 -11.45 -6.89 -4.20
CA VAL A 223 -12.18 -6.93 -2.91
C VAL A 223 -13.63 -6.49 -3.08
N ILE A 224 -13.88 -5.39 -3.81
CA ILE A 224 -15.25 -4.90 -4.04
C ILE A 224 -16.04 -5.80 -5.01
N GLU A 225 -15.36 -6.41 -6.00
CA GLU A 225 -16.00 -7.35 -6.90
C GLU A 225 -16.43 -8.67 -6.21
N ALA A 226 -15.75 -9.05 -5.13
CA ALA A 226 -16.11 -10.20 -4.31
C ALA A 226 -17.33 -9.97 -3.42
N LEU A 227 -17.80 -8.73 -3.25
CA LEU A 227 -18.95 -8.41 -2.40
C LEU A 227 -20.27 -8.73 -3.11
N PRO A 228 -21.27 -9.33 -2.41
CA PRO A 228 -22.59 -9.64 -2.95
C PRO A 228 -23.48 -8.38 -2.98
N LEU A 229 -23.09 -7.40 -3.79
CA LEU A 229 -23.79 -6.13 -3.94
C LEU A 229 -24.99 -6.27 -4.87
N ALA A 230 -26.14 -5.76 -4.45
CA ALA A 230 -27.39 -5.75 -5.24
C ALA A 230 -28.09 -4.37 -5.14
N ASP A 231 -28.76 -3.97 -6.22
CA ASP A 231 -29.48 -2.68 -6.26
C ASP A 231 -30.47 -2.52 -5.11
N GLY A 232 -30.54 -1.32 -4.58
CA GLY A 232 -31.41 -0.95 -3.45
C GLY A 232 -30.79 -1.15 -2.08
N GLN A 233 -29.66 -1.84 -1.97
CA GLN A 233 -29.01 -2.08 -0.68
C GLN A 233 -28.45 -0.80 -0.04
N ARG A 234 -28.50 -0.78 1.30
CA ARG A 234 -27.79 0.16 2.17
C ARG A 234 -26.43 -0.42 2.54
N VAL A 235 -25.36 0.20 2.06
CA VAL A 235 -23.98 -0.31 2.22
C VAL A 235 -23.15 0.67 3.02
N LEU A 236 -22.54 0.22 4.11
CA LEU A 236 -21.62 0.99 4.93
C LEU A 236 -20.18 0.59 4.67
N ASP A 237 -19.33 1.53 4.27
CA ASP A 237 -17.88 1.44 4.34
C ASP A 237 -17.43 1.95 5.71
N TYR A 238 -17.20 1.04 6.66
CA TYR A 238 -17.02 1.35 8.09
C TYR A 238 -15.65 1.94 8.41
N CYS A 239 -14.63 1.63 7.60
CA CYS A 239 -13.26 2.13 7.75
C CYS A 239 -12.80 2.84 6.46
N ALA A 240 -13.60 3.80 5.97
CA ALA A 240 -13.52 4.31 4.61
C ALA A 240 -12.19 4.99 4.25
N GLY A 241 -11.44 5.52 5.22
CA GLY A 241 -10.19 6.22 4.95
C GLY A 241 -10.39 7.35 3.94
N GLY A 242 -9.69 7.31 2.81
CA GLY A 242 -9.88 8.27 1.72
C GLY A 242 -11.09 8.00 0.82
N GLY A 243 -11.92 7.00 1.10
CA GLY A 243 -13.15 6.67 0.36
C GLY A 243 -12.93 5.93 -0.96
N GLY A 244 -11.76 5.32 -1.16
CA GLY A 244 -11.48 4.60 -2.40
C GLY A 244 -12.40 3.42 -2.65
N LYS A 245 -12.73 2.64 -1.60
CA LYS A 245 -13.67 1.53 -1.64
C LYS A 245 -15.12 2.01 -1.67
N SER A 246 -15.47 3.08 -0.92
CA SER A 246 -16.80 3.71 -1.00
C SER A 246 -17.15 4.13 -2.43
N LEU A 247 -16.21 4.77 -3.15
CA LEU A 247 -16.38 5.14 -4.56
C LEU A 247 -16.49 3.92 -5.49
N ALA A 248 -15.78 2.84 -5.18
CA ALA A 248 -15.87 1.60 -5.94
C ALA A 248 -17.24 0.93 -5.75
N ILE A 249 -17.75 0.86 -4.52
CA ILE A 249 -19.08 0.36 -4.17
C ILE A 249 -20.15 1.18 -4.90
N ALA A 250 -20.10 2.52 -4.82
CA ALA A 250 -21.07 3.39 -5.46
C ALA A 250 -21.11 3.25 -6.99
N ALA A 251 -20.04 2.73 -7.61
CA ALA A 251 -19.99 2.48 -9.04
C ALA A 251 -20.59 1.12 -9.47
N ARG A 252 -20.98 0.25 -8.51
CA ARG A 252 -21.47 -1.10 -8.81
C ARG A 252 -22.96 -1.19 -9.12
N GLY A 253 -23.74 -0.19 -8.74
CA GLY A 253 -25.21 -0.23 -8.95
C GLY A 253 -25.93 0.93 -8.32
N ASN A 254 -27.25 0.82 -8.19
CA ASN A 254 -28.07 1.78 -7.48
C ASN A 254 -28.10 1.46 -5.98
N LEU A 255 -27.08 1.91 -5.25
CA LEU A 255 -26.84 1.62 -3.85
C LEU A 255 -26.94 2.90 -3.01
N ALA A 256 -27.47 2.80 -1.79
CA ALA A 256 -27.33 3.83 -0.77
C ALA A 256 -25.99 3.61 -0.02
N VAL A 257 -24.97 4.37 -0.39
CA VAL A 257 -23.62 4.19 0.14
C VAL A 257 -23.35 5.18 1.27
N PHE A 258 -22.91 4.64 2.40
CA PHE A 258 -22.51 5.38 3.58
C PHE A 258 -21.01 5.14 3.83
N ALA A 259 -20.28 6.19 4.22
CA ALA A 259 -18.87 6.15 4.53
C ALA A 259 -18.62 6.68 5.95
N HIS A 260 -17.90 5.91 6.75
CA HIS A 260 -17.48 6.27 8.10
C HIS A 260 -15.98 5.99 8.27
N ASP A 261 -15.31 6.81 9.07
CA ASP A 261 -13.97 6.53 9.60
C ASP A 261 -13.86 7.12 10.99
N ILE A 262 -13.26 6.40 11.93
CA ILE A 262 -13.03 6.87 13.31
C ILE A 262 -12.20 8.17 13.35
N ALA A 263 -11.43 8.44 12.30
CA ALA A 263 -10.67 9.66 12.08
C ALA A 263 -11.27 10.44 10.88
N PRO A 264 -12.34 11.25 11.06
CA PRO A 264 -13.11 11.89 9.98
C PRO A 264 -12.25 12.74 9.02
N GLN A 265 -11.13 13.28 9.51
CA GLN A 265 -10.18 14.04 8.68
C GLN A 265 -9.59 13.21 7.53
N ARG A 266 -9.61 11.88 7.59
CA ARG A 266 -9.17 11.00 6.50
C ARG A 266 -10.12 11.06 5.30
N MET A 267 -11.41 11.33 5.56
CA MET A 267 -12.46 11.44 4.54
C MET A 267 -12.61 12.86 3.95
N LYS A 268 -11.75 13.82 4.33
CA LYS A 268 -11.89 15.25 3.94
C LYS A 268 -12.01 15.48 2.42
N ASP A 269 -11.35 14.64 1.62
CA ASP A 269 -11.31 14.74 0.17
C ASP A 269 -12.41 13.89 -0.51
N LEU A 270 -13.14 13.05 0.25
CA LEU A 270 -14.14 12.13 -0.29
C LEU A 270 -15.30 12.88 -1.00
N PRO A 271 -15.89 13.97 -0.45
CA PRO A 271 -16.96 14.67 -1.14
C PRO A 271 -16.56 15.15 -2.55
N ALA A 272 -15.41 15.81 -2.68
CA ALA A 272 -14.92 16.29 -3.98
C ALA A 272 -14.60 15.14 -4.95
N ARG A 273 -14.11 14.00 -4.43
CA ARG A 273 -13.88 12.78 -5.22
C ARG A 273 -15.18 12.12 -5.66
N ALA A 274 -16.20 12.12 -4.79
CA ALA A 274 -17.53 11.60 -5.10
C ALA A 274 -18.20 12.44 -6.21
N ASP A 275 -18.16 13.77 -6.10
CA ASP A 275 -18.65 14.69 -7.13
C ASP A 275 -17.95 14.42 -8.48
N ARG A 276 -16.61 14.34 -8.47
CA ARG A 276 -15.81 14.02 -9.66
C ARG A 276 -16.20 12.66 -10.25
N ALA A 277 -16.48 11.66 -9.40
CA ALA A 277 -16.89 10.33 -9.84
C ALA A 277 -18.36 10.27 -10.30
N GLY A 278 -19.19 11.28 -10.01
CA GLY A 278 -20.63 11.25 -10.21
C GLY A 278 -21.32 10.26 -9.27
N ALA A 279 -20.82 10.09 -8.06
CA ALA A 279 -21.31 9.16 -7.04
C ALA A 279 -21.96 9.93 -5.89
N ALA A 280 -23.08 9.42 -5.37
CA ALA A 280 -23.68 9.89 -4.14
C ALA A 280 -23.19 9.02 -2.97
N ILE A 281 -22.52 9.65 -1.99
CA ILE A 281 -22.01 8.98 -0.79
C ILE A 281 -22.35 9.83 0.42
N THR A 282 -23.05 9.24 1.39
CA THR A 282 -23.36 9.89 2.66
C THR A 282 -22.20 9.68 3.64
N VAL A 283 -21.53 10.77 4.03
CA VAL A 283 -20.46 10.72 5.03
C VAL A 283 -21.06 10.82 6.42
N LEU A 284 -20.83 9.83 7.27
CA LEU A 284 -21.33 9.75 8.63
C LEU A 284 -20.25 10.19 9.64
N ALA A 285 -20.65 11.00 10.61
CA ALA A 285 -19.82 11.24 11.79
C ALA A 285 -19.81 9.98 12.69
N PRO A 286 -18.76 9.77 13.52
CA PRO A 286 -18.68 8.58 14.36
C PRO A 286 -19.89 8.31 15.26
N ASN A 287 -20.54 9.36 15.75
CA ASN A 287 -21.71 9.24 16.62
C ASN A 287 -23.02 8.96 15.87
N ASP A 288 -23.05 9.12 14.55
CA ASP A 288 -24.28 9.01 13.75
C ASP A 288 -24.46 7.60 13.17
N VAL A 289 -23.41 6.78 13.15
CA VAL A 289 -23.41 5.45 12.50
C VAL A 289 -24.50 4.53 13.08
N ALA A 290 -24.61 4.49 14.40
CA ALA A 290 -25.59 3.63 15.07
C ALA A 290 -27.05 4.07 14.81
N ALA A 291 -27.30 5.37 14.60
CA ALA A 291 -28.61 5.88 14.28
C ALA A 291 -29.06 5.56 12.84
N GLU A 292 -28.10 5.34 11.94
CA GLU A 292 -28.33 4.97 10.54
C GLU A 292 -28.47 3.44 10.33
N ALA A 293 -28.09 2.63 11.32
CA ALA A 293 -28.24 1.18 11.23
C ALA A 293 -29.72 0.75 11.21
N PRO A 294 -30.07 -0.42 10.67
CA PRO A 294 -29.16 -1.44 10.13
C PRO A 294 -28.78 -1.21 8.66
N PHE A 295 -27.68 -1.88 8.23
CA PHE A 295 -27.21 -1.91 6.84
C PHE A 295 -27.30 -3.33 6.27
N ASP A 296 -27.58 -3.45 4.98
CA ASP A 296 -27.62 -4.75 4.28
C ASP A 296 -26.22 -5.34 4.12
N LEU A 297 -25.21 -4.47 3.95
CA LEU A 297 -23.81 -4.85 3.91
C LEU A 297 -22.94 -3.82 4.64
N VAL A 298 -22.06 -4.31 5.51
CA VAL A 298 -21.01 -3.51 6.16
C VAL A 298 -19.65 -4.02 5.71
N LEU A 299 -18.85 -3.14 5.10
CA LEU A 299 -17.45 -3.40 4.74
C LEU A 299 -16.52 -2.82 5.80
N CYS A 300 -15.63 -3.65 6.34
CA CYS A 300 -14.54 -3.27 7.22
C CYS A 300 -13.20 -3.43 6.48
N ASP A 301 -12.72 -2.39 5.78
CA ASP A 301 -11.33 -2.31 5.29
C ASP A 301 -10.43 -1.92 6.46
N ALA A 302 -10.13 -2.89 7.32
CA ALA A 302 -9.60 -2.66 8.65
C ALA A 302 -8.14 -2.12 8.64
N PRO A 303 -7.78 -1.26 9.61
CA PRO A 303 -6.38 -0.89 9.79
C PRO A 303 -5.54 -2.14 10.08
N CYS A 304 -4.42 -2.27 9.38
CA CYS A 304 -3.57 -3.44 9.44
C CYS A 304 -2.08 -3.05 9.29
N SER A 305 -1.18 -4.04 9.37
CA SER A 305 0.26 -3.84 9.14
C SER A 305 0.58 -3.26 7.76
N GLY A 306 -0.32 -3.42 6.80
CA GLY A 306 -0.10 -3.04 5.41
C GLY A 306 0.94 -3.90 4.70
N SER A 307 1.21 -5.12 5.18
CA SER A 307 2.26 -5.99 4.66
C SER A 307 2.12 -6.29 3.17
N GLY A 308 0.92 -6.29 2.64
CA GLY A 308 0.65 -6.43 1.21
C GLY A 308 0.97 -5.16 0.39
N SER A 309 1.12 -4.01 1.01
CA SER A 309 1.35 -2.72 0.34
C SER A 309 2.72 -2.09 0.65
N TRP A 310 3.64 -2.81 1.31
CA TRP A 310 4.96 -2.28 1.69
C TRP A 310 5.83 -1.84 0.51
N ARG A 311 5.61 -2.36 -0.68
CA ARG A 311 6.30 -1.83 -1.87
C ARG A 311 5.89 -0.39 -2.22
N ARG A 312 4.72 0.10 -1.73
CA ARG A 312 4.26 1.51 -1.83
C ARG A 312 4.68 2.34 -0.63
N ALA A 313 4.61 1.74 0.56
CA ALA A 313 4.94 2.36 1.85
C ALA A 313 5.98 1.52 2.61
N PRO A 314 7.22 1.38 2.10
CA PRO A 314 8.21 0.44 2.64
C PRO A 314 8.64 0.75 4.07
N GLU A 315 8.53 1.98 4.52
CA GLU A 315 8.81 2.39 5.89
C GLU A 315 7.97 1.62 6.92
N GLY A 316 6.72 1.29 6.56
CA GLY A 316 5.80 0.51 7.42
C GLY A 316 6.35 -0.84 7.83
N LYS A 317 7.12 -1.51 6.95
CA LYS A 317 7.78 -2.78 7.21
C LYS A 317 8.80 -2.67 8.35
N TRP A 318 9.56 -1.60 8.38
CA TRP A 318 10.65 -1.38 9.32
C TRP A 318 10.22 -0.74 10.65
N ARG A 319 9.00 -0.18 10.68
CA ARG A 319 8.38 0.38 11.88
C ARG A 319 7.41 -0.58 12.55
N LEU A 320 7.12 -1.73 11.94
CA LEU A 320 6.29 -2.76 12.53
C LEU A 320 7.08 -3.52 13.59
N THR A 321 6.49 -3.65 14.77
CA THR A 321 6.98 -4.48 15.87
C THR A 321 5.95 -5.54 16.22
N GLN A 322 6.34 -6.59 16.97
CA GLN A 322 5.37 -7.58 17.44
C GLN A 322 4.24 -6.93 18.26
N ALA A 323 4.58 -6.07 19.21
CA ALA A 323 3.60 -5.35 20.01
C ALA A 323 2.62 -4.54 19.14
N ARG A 324 3.11 -3.88 18.09
CA ARG A 324 2.26 -3.13 17.16
C ARG A 324 1.35 -4.05 16.34
N LEU A 325 1.83 -5.21 15.94
CA LEU A 325 1.01 -6.23 15.26
C LEU A 325 -0.10 -6.74 16.19
N ASP A 326 0.22 -7.02 17.44
CA ASP A 326 -0.75 -7.47 18.46
C ASP A 326 -1.84 -6.39 18.70
N ASP A 327 -1.47 -5.12 18.82
CA ASP A 327 -2.40 -3.99 18.94
C ASP A 327 -3.34 -3.88 17.73
N LEU A 328 -2.81 -4.11 16.51
CA LEU A 328 -3.61 -4.10 15.29
C LEU A 328 -4.61 -5.25 15.28
N CYS A 329 -4.21 -6.46 15.66
CA CYS A 329 -5.09 -7.61 15.77
C CYS A 329 -6.22 -7.38 16.78
N GLN A 330 -5.93 -6.76 17.93
CA GLN A 330 -6.95 -6.38 18.91
C GLN A 330 -7.93 -5.35 18.34
N THR A 331 -7.41 -4.35 17.62
CA THR A 331 -8.23 -3.32 16.95
C THR A 331 -9.14 -3.94 15.89
N GLN A 332 -8.63 -4.89 15.11
CA GLN A 332 -9.40 -5.61 14.08
C GLN A 332 -10.53 -6.44 14.70
N ALA A 333 -10.26 -7.15 15.79
CA ALA A 333 -11.28 -7.88 16.53
C ALA A 333 -12.40 -6.97 17.05
N GLN A 334 -12.04 -5.79 17.57
CA GLN A 334 -13.02 -4.81 18.03
C GLN A 334 -13.83 -4.21 16.87
N ILE A 335 -13.20 -3.96 15.72
CA ILE A 335 -13.90 -3.49 14.51
C ILE A 335 -14.91 -4.53 14.04
N LEU A 336 -14.53 -5.81 13.94
CA LEU A 336 -15.44 -6.89 13.57
C LEU A 336 -16.62 -6.98 14.53
N HIS A 337 -16.37 -6.93 15.84
CA HIS A 337 -17.43 -6.94 16.85
C HIS A 337 -18.38 -5.75 16.70
N ASN A 338 -17.86 -4.53 16.59
CA ASN A 338 -18.71 -3.33 16.50
C ASN A 338 -19.50 -3.29 15.18
N ALA A 339 -18.87 -3.64 14.07
CA ALA A 339 -19.48 -3.62 12.75
C ALA A 339 -20.58 -4.68 12.60
N SER A 340 -20.43 -5.85 13.23
CA SER A 340 -21.45 -6.90 13.20
C SER A 340 -22.78 -6.48 13.80
N GLN A 341 -22.77 -5.54 14.76
CA GLN A 341 -23.99 -5.00 15.38
C GLN A 341 -24.78 -4.03 14.46
N LEU A 342 -24.14 -3.57 13.38
CA LEU A 342 -24.73 -2.65 12.42
C LEU A 342 -25.36 -3.37 11.22
N VAL A 343 -25.16 -4.68 11.12
CA VAL A 343 -25.68 -5.48 10.00
C VAL A 343 -27.10 -5.95 10.27
N ALA A 344 -27.97 -5.81 9.27
CA ALA A 344 -29.35 -6.30 9.32
C ALA A 344 -29.41 -7.84 9.49
N PRO A 345 -30.50 -8.40 10.04
CA PRO A 345 -30.78 -9.84 9.94
C PRO A 345 -30.72 -10.30 8.48
N GLY A 346 -30.04 -11.41 8.19
CA GLY A 346 -29.78 -11.87 6.83
C GLY A 346 -28.77 -11.03 6.02
N GLY A 347 -28.18 -10.00 6.61
CA GLY A 347 -27.21 -9.12 5.96
C GLY A 347 -25.79 -9.67 5.93
N THR A 348 -24.87 -8.89 5.38
CA THR A 348 -23.48 -9.28 5.11
C THR A 348 -22.49 -8.40 5.86
N LEU A 349 -21.50 -9.02 6.49
CA LEU A 349 -20.30 -8.38 7.01
C LEU A 349 -19.12 -8.78 6.12
N ALA A 350 -18.47 -7.81 5.51
CA ALA A 350 -17.25 -8.04 4.73
C ALA A 350 -16.05 -7.49 5.50
N TYR A 351 -15.07 -8.34 5.75
CA TYR A 351 -13.81 -7.99 6.40
C TYR A 351 -12.68 -8.01 5.38
N ALA A 352 -11.93 -6.93 5.28
CA ALA A 352 -10.82 -6.84 4.35
C ALA A 352 -9.59 -6.19 5.00
N THR A 353 -8.41 -6.56 4.55
CA THR A 353 -7.12 -5.96 4.92
C THR A 353 -6.20 -5.88 3.72
N CYS A 354 -5.23 -4.96 3.74
CA CYS A 354 -4.07 -5.00 2.86
C CYS A 354 -2.88 -5.71 3.55
N SER A 355 -3.16 -6.80 4.28
CA SER A 355 -2.16 -7.63 4.94
C SER A 355 -2.04 -9.00 4.27
N MET A 356 -0.84 -9.57 4.35
CA MET A 356 -0.53 -10.94 3.95
C MET A 356 -0.34 -11.88 5.15
N LEU A 357 -0.56 -11.40 6.38
CA LEU A 357 -0.36 -12.15 7.61
C LEU A 357 -1.66 -12.82 8.05
N ASN A 358 -1.63 -14.13 8.31
CA ASN A 358 -2.81 -14.88 8.79
C ASN A 358 -3.38 -14.30 10.09
N ALA A 359 -2.50 -13.82 10.99
CA ALA A 359 -2.91 -13.20 12.25
C ALA A 359 -3.86 -12.00 12.06
N GLU A 360 -3.78 -11.30 10.95
CA GLU A 360 -4.65 -10.17 10.59
C GLU A 360 -5.80 -10.56 9.66
N ASN A 361 -5.82 -11.81 9.15
CA ASN A 361 -6.75 -12.28 8.13
C ASN A 361 -7.60 -13.45 8.65
N GLY A 362 -7.31 -14.67 8.20
CA GLY A 362 -8.09 -15.86 8.55
C GLY A 362 -8.21 -16.13 10.04
N ASP A 363 -7.18 -15.81 10.84
CA ASP A 363 -7.21 -16.00 12.28
C ASP A 363 -8.22 -15.05 12.96
N GLN A 364 -8.35 -13.79 12.46
CA GLN A 364 -9.38 -12.84 12.94
C GLN A 364 -10.78 -13.33 12.62
N VAL A 365 -10.99 -13.84 11.40
CA VAL A 365 -12.27 -14.39 10.96
C VAL A 365 -12.65 -15.63 11.79
N ALA A 366 -11.72 -16.55 12.01
CA ALA A 366 -11.93 -17.74 12.80
C ALA A 366 -12.27 -17.41 14.26
N ALA A 367 -11.56 -16.46 14.87
CA ALA A 367 -11.83 -15.99 16.23
C ALA A 367 -13.21 -15.31 16.33
N PHE A 368 -13.58 -14.50 15.35
CA PHE A 368 -14.90 -13.87 15.30
C PHE A 368 -16.03 -14.91 15.23
N LEU A 369 -15.92 -15.89 14.33
CA LEU A 369 -16.93 -16.94 14.16
C LEU A 369 -17.07 -17.83 15.39
N ALA A 370 -15.97 -18.13 16.09
CA ALA A 370 -16.01 -18.90 17.34
C ALA A 370 -16.83 -18.22 18.44
N GLY A 371 -16.86 -16.88 18.46
CA GLY A 371 -17.61 -16.09 19.42
C GLY A 371 -19.02 -15.70 18.97
N ASN A 372 -19.38 -15.94 17.69
CA ASN A 372 -20.64 -15.45 17.09
C ASN A 372 -21.32 -16.56 16.26
N PRO A 373 -22.05 -17.50 16.90
CA PRO A 373 -22.60 -18.69 16.24
C PRO A 373 -23.74 -18.37 15.25
N ASP A 374 -24.27 -17.16 15.26
CA ASP A 374 -25.25 -16.64 14.30
C ASP A 374 -24.62 -16.16 12.98
N TRP A 375 -23.31 -16.30 12.84
CA TRP A 375 -22.56 -15.93 11.64
C TRP A 375 -21.92 -17.13 10.96
N GLN A 376 -21.79 -17.08 9.64
CA GLN A 376 -21.06 -18.06 8.84
C GLN A 376 -20.19 -17.40 7.79
N LEU A 377 -19.05 -18.01 7.49
CA LEU A 377 -18.19 -17.65 6.37
C LEU A 377 -18.81 -18.15 5.07
N GLN A 378 -19.06 -17.25 4.13
CA GLN A 378 -19.55 -17.58 2.79
C GLN A 378 -18.39 -17.84 1.84
N GLN A 379 -17.40 -16.94 1.87
CA GLN A 379 -16.17 -17.06 1.09
C GLN A 379 -15.08 -16.21 1.70
N ASP A 380 -13.85 -16.59 1.45
CA ASP A 380 -12.68 -15.74 1.63
C ASP A 380 -11.72 -15.89 0.46
N HIS A 381 -10.89 -14.85 0.27
CA HIS A 381 -9.89 -14.84 -0.79
C HIS A 381 -8.70 -13.94 -0.44
N GLY A 382 -7.49 -14.39 -0.83
CA GLY A 382 -6.25 -13.64 -0.70
C GLY A 382 -5.59 -13.35 -2.05
N TRP A 383 -5.19 -12.10 -2.29
CA TRP A 383 -4.34 -11.71 -3.41
C TRP A 383 -2.91 -11.55 -2.94
N GLN A 384 -1.96 -12.00 -3.77
CA GLN A 384 -0.55 -12.02 -3.42
C GLN A 384 0.24 -10.98 -4.25
N VAL A 385 1.22 -10.33 -3.60
CA VAL A 385 2.03 -9.27 -4.26
C VAL A 385 2.80 -9.76 -5.49
N HIS A 386 3.21 -11.02 -5.53
CA HIS A 386 3.90 -11.61 -6.67
C HIS A 386 2.98 -11.85 -7.88
N GLY A 387 1.67 -11.81 -7.68
CA GLY A 387 0.66 -11.86 -8.76
C GLY A 387 0.45 -10.53 -9.49
N GLY A 388 1.28 -9.52 -9.22
CA GLY A 388 1.21 -8.21 -9.90
C GLY A 388 0.35 -7.16 -9.17
N THR A 389 -0.44 -7.55 -8.16
CA THR A 389 -1.25 -6.66 -7.32
C THR A 389 -0.57 -6.37 -6.00
N ASP A 390 -1.10 -5.48 -5.18
CA ASP A 390 -0.79 -5.49 -3.74
C ASP A 390 -1.37 -6.75 -3.08
N GLY A 391 -0.82 -7.13 -1.92
CA GLY A 391 -1.40 -8.18 -1.10
C GLY A 391 -2.68 -7.69 -0.44
N PHE A 392 -3.76 -8.44 -0.57
CA PHE A 392 -5.04 -8.17 0.06
C PHE A 392 -5.69 -9.46 0.52
N TYR A 393 -6.59 -9.32 1.47
CA TYR A 393 -7.50 -10.37 1.93
C TYR A 393 -8.91 -9.82 2.02
N VAL A 394 -9.91 -10.66 1.75
CA VAL A 394 -11.31 -10.40 2.02
C VAL A 394 -11.98 -11.66 2.53
N ALA A 395 -12.84 -11.53 3.55
CA ALA A 395 -13.80 -12.54 3.96
C ALA A 395 -15.20 -11.94 3.91
N VAL A 396 -16.14 -12.70 3.39
CA VAL A 396 -17.57 -12.35 3.31
C VAL A 396 -18.32 -13.27 4.26
N LEU A 397 -18.94 -12.68 5.28
CA LEU A 397 -19.70 -13.39 6.30
C LEU A 397 -21.18 -13.02 6.19
N SER A 398 -22.07 -13.98 6.37
CA SER A 398 -23.50 -13.72 6.45
C SER A 398 -24.01 -13.99 7.86
N ARG A 399 -24.97 -13.16 8.28
CA ARG A 399 -25.74 -13.38 9.49
C ARG A 399 -26.96 -14.23 9.16
N PHE A 400 -27.24 -15.26 9.97
CA PHE A 400 -28.49 -16.00 9.82
C PHE A 400 -29.68 -15.04 9.99
N GLY A 401 -30.72 -15.19 9.16
CA GLY A 401 -31.96 -14.47 9.36
C GLY A 401 -32.70 -15.03 10.60
N ASP A 402 -33.47 -14.18 11.25
CA ASP A 402 -34.45 -14.66 12.24
C ASP A 402 -35.53 -15.44 11.46
N ASP A 403 -35.61 -16.78 11.63
CA ASP A 403 -36.68 -17.64 11.10
C ASP A 403 -38.03 -17.31 11.75
#